data_d239dde79360fc1bd142c94ac0c79523
#
_entry.id   d239dde79360fc1bd142c94ac0c79523
#
_cell.length_a   1.000
_cell.length_b   1.000
_cell.length_c   1.000
_cell.angle_alpha   90.00
_cell.angle_beta   90.00
_cell.angle_gamma   90.00
#
_symmetry.space_group_name_H-M   'P 1'
#
loop_
_entity.id
_entity.type
_entity.pdbx_description
1 polymer ?
#
loop_
_entity_poly.entity_id
_entity_poly.type
_entity_poly.pdbx_seq_one_letter_code
_entity_poly.pdbx_strand_id
1 'polypeptide(L)'
;MKLRIAAACLMVLALATAAGAQTKISGTNHCAKPDPQTAVQVGDRPNHAFSLGQSKCAWTKPWEIAGTLGKEGVATFSGEISGNTFRFHAYYVDEMANRDKAYYRYQGTAILKDGMPQTEEGTWSLIRGTGKLKGVKGKGTYKGKAGADGTMTYEVEGEYRLPK
;
A
#
# COMPACT_ATOMS: atom_id res chain seq x y z
N MET A 1 -42.50 62.99 -1.71
CA MET A 1 -42.50 61.54 -1.28
C MET A 1 -41.26 60.86 -1.81
N LYS A 2 -40.28 60.63 -0.95
CA LYS A 2 -38.98 60.01 -1.35
C LYS A 2 -38.98 58.55 -0.96
N LEU A 3 -39.04 57.66 -1.96
CA LEU A 3 -38.97 56.22 -1.78
C LEU A 3 -37.52 55.80 -1.56
N ARG A 4 -37.19 55.30 -0.36
CA ARG A 4 -35.87 54.76 -0.06
C ARG A 4 -35.88 53.23 -0.35
N ILE A 5 -35.20 52.84 -1.43
CA ILE A 5 -34.98 51.43 -1.74
C ILE A 5 -33.79 50.99 -0.91
N ALA A 6 -33.99 50.10 0.06
CA ALA A 6 -32.95 49.43 0.81
C ALA A 6 -32.49 48.21 0.02
N ALA A 7 -31.24 48.24 -0.50
CA ALA A 7 -30.59 47.09 -1.12
C ALA A 7 -30.07 46.18 -0.02
N ALA A 8 -30.70 45.03 0.16
CA ALA A 8 -30.21 43.97 1.02
C ALA A 8 -29.13 43.16 0.26
N CYS A 9 -27.87 43.39 0.55
CA CYS A 9 -26.78 42.51 0.11
C CYS A 9 -26.83 41.19 0.86
N LEU A 10 -27.31 40.15 0.23
CA LEU A 10 -27.14 38.76 0.69
C LEU A 10 -25.67 38.36 0.49
N MET A 11 -24.86 38.39 1.55
CA MET A 11 -23.59 37.71 1.59
C MET A 11 -23.83 36.20 1.71
N VAL A 12 -23.73 35.49 0.60
CA VAL A 12 -23.63 34.03 0.60
C VAL A 12 -22.19 33.68 1.05
N LEU A 13 -22.03 33.36 2.32
CA LEU A 13 -20.77 32.71 2.81
C LEU A 13 -20.73 31.30 2.20
N ALA A 14 -19.95 31.14 1.12
CA ALA A 14 -19.55 29.85 0.63
C ALA A 14 -18.59 29.22 1.68
N LEU A 15 -19.12 28.36 2.52
CA LEU A 15 -18.32 27.47 3.36
C LEU A 15 -17.61 26.47 2.42
N ALA A 16 -16.44 26.85 1.93
CA ALA A 16 -15.52 25.94 1.29
C ALA A 16 -15.07 24.94 2.37
N THR A 17 -15.73 23.78 2.44
CA THR A 17 -15.22 22.64 3.17
C THR A 17 -13.89 22.27 2.52
N ALA A 18 -12.78 22.58 3.17
CA ALA A 18 -11.48 22.09 2.79
C ALA A 18 -11.47 20.56 3.00
N ALA A 19 -12.05 19.83 2.07
CA ALA A 19 -11.79 18.42 1.90
C ALA A 19 -10.29 18.35 1.60
N GLY A 20 -9.50 17.83 2.57
CA GLY A 20 -8.06 17.67 2.39
C GLY A 20 -7.82 17.00 1.05
N ALA A 21 -7.15 17.71 0.13
CA ALA A 21 -6.94 17.23 -1.23
C ALA A 21 -6.23 15.88 -1.18
N GLN A 22 -6.80 14.88 -1.84
CA GLN A 22 -6.17 13.58 -2.01
C GLN A 22 -5.12 13.73 -3.10
N THR A 23 -3.88 13.34 -2.78
CA THR A 23 -2.76 13.34 -3.73
C THR A 23 -2.59 11.93 -4.28
N LYS A 24 -2.67 11.77 -5.60
CA LYS A 24 -2.40 10.50 -6.27
C LYS A 24 -0.92 10.19 -6.22
N ILE A 25 -0.60 8.91 -6.02
CA ILE A 25 0.77 8.40 -6.03
C ILE A 25 0.84 7.10 -6.82
N SER A 26 1.99 6.86 -7.42
CA SER A 26 2.33 5.60 -8.05
C SER A 26 3.82 5.35 -7.94
N GLY A 27 4.21 4.09 -7.97
CA GLY A 27 5.61 3.69 -7.93
C GLY A 27 5.79 2.23 -8.35
N THR A 28 7.05 1.83 -8.53
CA THR A 28 7.41 0.45 -8.80
C THR A 28 8.36 -0.03 -7.72
N ASN A 29 8.01 -1.14 -7.07
CA ASN A 29 8.78 -1.77 -6.02
C ASN A 29 9.29 -3.12 -6.48
N HIS A 30 10.53 -3.47 -6.16
CA HIS A 30 11.14 -4.76 -6.44
C HIS A 30 11.49 -5.45 -5.14
N CYS A 31 10.96 -6.67 -4.94
CA CYS A 31 11.15 -7.46 -3.74
C CYS A 31 11.98 -8.71 -4.03
N ALA A 32 12.93 -8.97 -3.18
CA ALA A 32 13.70 -10.21 -3.20
C ALA A 32 12.81 -11.42 -2.90
N LYS A 33 13.25 -12.59 -3.33
CA LYS A 33 12.66 -13.86 -2.89
C LYS A 33 12.53 -13.86 -1.36
N PRO A 34 11.39 -14.34 -0.80
CA PRO A 34 11.21 -14.38 0.64
C PRO A 34 12.29 -15.17 1.37
N ASP A 35 12.85 -14.55 2.41
CA ASP A 35 13.81 -15.15 3.32
C ASP A 35 13.74 -14.42 4.69
N PRO A 36 13.32 -15.09 5.79
CA PRO A 36 12.86 -16.48 5.84
C PRO A 36 11.46 -16.69 5.25
N GLN A 37 11.21 -17.92 4.84
CA GLN A 37 9.88 -18.40 4.50
C GLN A 37 9.66 -19.80 5.06
N THR A 38 8.48 -20.04 5.63
CA THR A 38 8.07 -21.35 6.10
C THR A 38 6.61 -21.61 5.69
N ALA A 39 6.28 -22.89 5.47
CA ALA A 39 4.92 -23.32 5.24
C ALA A 39 4.63 -24.59 6.04
N VAL A 40 3.46 -24.64 6.66
CA VAL A 40 2.98 -25.76 7.46
C VAL A 40 1.76 -26.36 6.76
N GLN A 41 1.85 -27.64 6.38
CA GLN A 41 0.74 -28.35 5.74
C GLN A 41 -0.39 -28.56 6.75
N VAL A 42 -1.64 -28.31 6.32
CA VAL A 42 -2.83 -28.56 7.15
C VAL A 42 -3.15 -30.06 7.21
N GLY A 43 -2.91 -30.77 6.10
CA GLY A 43 -3.05 -32.23 6.02
C GLY A 43 -4.47 -32.73 5.72
N ASP A 44 -5.43 -31.84 5.47
CA ASP A 44 -6.82 -32.17 5.13
C ASP A 44 -7.04 -32.46 3.63
N ARG A 45 -6.22 -31.84 2.77
CA ARG A 45 -6.24 -32.01 1.31
C ARG A 45 -4.89 -31.63 0.70
N PRO A 46 -4.61 -32.05 -0.54
CA PRO A 46 -3.38 -31.65 -1.24
C PRO A 46 -3.25 -30.13 -1.41
N ASN A 47 -2.04 -29.63 -1.32
CA ASN A 47 -1.71 -28.20 -1.49
C ASN A 47 -2.52 -27.26 -0.58
N HIS A 48 -2.75 -27.67 0.66
CA HIS A 48 -3.35 -26.84 1.69
C HIS A 48 -2.36 -26.59 2.82
N ALA A 49 -1.92 -25.35 2.96
CA ALA A 49 -0.90 -24.96 3.91
C ALA A 49 -1.10 -23.54 4.42
N PHE A 50 -0.59 -23.26 5.61
CA PHE A 50 -0.34 -21.89 6.06
C PHE A 50 1.12 -21.52 5.81
N SER A 51 1.34 -20.32 5.29
CA SER A 51 2.68 -19.80 5.00
C SER A 51 2.91 -18.48 5.72
N LEU A 52 4.15 -18.30 6.18
CA LEU A 52 4.68 -17.07 6.77
C LEU A 52 6.02 -16.77 6.09
N GLY A 53 6.27 -15.51 5.76
CA GLY A 53 7.56 -15.13 5.17
C GLY A 53 7.83 -13.64 5.26
N GLN A 54 9.06 -13.30 4.88
CA GLN A 54 9.54 -11.93 4.85
C GLN A 54 10.34 -11.69 3.58
N SER A 55 10.16 -10.52 2.94
CA SER A 55 10.92 -10.09 1.77
C SER A 55 11.50 -8.71 2.00
N LYS A 56 12.74 -8.50 1.56
CA LYS A 56 13.33 -7.17 1.44
C LYS A 56 12.97 -6.59 0.09
N CYS A 57 12.56 -5.33 0.09
CA CYS A 57 12.11 -4.64 -1.12
C CYS A 57 12.82 -3.30 -1.27
N ALA A 58 13.01 -2.86 -2.52
CA ALA A 58 13.54 -1.55 -2.85
C ALA A 58 12.70 -0.91 -3.95
N TRP A 59 12.51 0.41 -3.88
CA TRP A 59 11.81 1.15 -4.90
C TRP A 59 12.71 1.39 -6.11
N THR A 60 12.32 0.85 -7.26
CA THR A 60 12.98 1.10 -8.55
C THR A 60 12.42 2.36 -9.24
N LYS A 61 11.13 2.65 -9.01
CA LYS A 61 10.50 3.92 -9.28
C LYS A 61 9.83 4.40 -7.98
N PRO A 62 10.52 5.21 -7.18
CA PRO A 62 10.00 5.65 -5.91
C PRO A 62 8.71 6.44 -6.05
N TRP A 63 7.75 6.19 -5.18
CA TRP A 63 6.67 7.12 -4.94
C TRP A 63 7.10 8.22 -3.97
N GLU A 64 6.37 9.33 -4.00
CA GLU A 64 6.60 10.45 -3.10
C GLU A 64 5.39 10.68 -2.20
N ILE A 65 5.61 10.74 -0.88
CA ILE A 65 4.59 11.02 0.11
C ILE A 65 5.08 12.14 1.03
N ALA A 66 4.29 13.22 1.14
CA ALA A 66 4.62 14.37 1.99
C ALA A 66 6.03 14.94 1.72
N GLY A 67 6.45 14.99 0.45
CA GLY A 67 7.74 15.51 0.04
C GLY A 67 8.94 14.62 0.38
N THR A 68 8.72 13.31 0.60
CA THR A 68 9.81 12.35 0.79
C THR A 68 9.60 11.09 -0.05
N LEU A 69 10.68 10.59 -0.63
CA LEU A 69 10.68 9.43 -1.52
C LEU A 69 10.79 8.13 -0.71
N GLY A 70 10.06 7.09 -1.13
CA GLY A 70 10.30 5.72 -0.68
C GLY A 70 11.68 5.25 -1.11
N LYS A 71 12.36 4.48 -0.27
CA LYS A 71 13.72 3.97 -0.55
C LYS A 71 13.74 2.45 -0.55
N GLU A 72 13.54 1.84 0.58
CA GLU A 72 13.59 0.41 0.79
C GLU A 72 12.73 0.00 1.97
N GLY A 73 12.36 -1.27 2.05
CA GLY A 73 11.55 -1.72 3.16
C GLY A 73 11.50 -3.24 3.29
N VAL A 74 10.70 -3.66 4.25
CA VAL A 74 10.51 -5.08 4.57
C VAL A 74 9.03 -5.40 4.57
N ALA A 75 8.66 -6.39 3.76
CA ALA A 75 7.35 -6.99 3.72
C ALA A 75 7.32 -8.24 4.60
N THR A 76 6.38 -8.33 5.54
CA THR A 76 6.13 -9.53 6.33
C THR A 76 4.71 -9.97 6.09
N PHE A 77 4.52 -11.19 5.63
CA PHE A 77 3.22 -11.72 5.23
C PHE A 77 2.92 -13.05 5.90
N SER A 78 1.63 -13.34 6.03
CA SER A 78 1.11 -14.66 6.43
C SER A 78 -0.21 -14.93 5.73
N GLY A 79 -0.49 -16.19 5.42
CA GLY A 79 -1.73 -16.53 4.76
C GLY A 79 -1.90 -18.02 4.48
N GLU A 80 -2.96 -18.33 3.75
CA GLU A 80 -3.39 -19.68 3.43
C GLU A 80 -3.15 -19.98 1.94
N ILE A 81 -2.49 -21.08 1.68
CA ILE A 81 -2.35 -21.68 0.36
C ILE A 81 -3.47 -22.72 0.20
N SER A 82 -4.23 -22.63 -0.86
CA SER A 82 -5.25 -23.60 -1.23
C SER A 82 -5.20 -23.87 -2.75
N GLY A 83 -4.73 -25.05 -3.12
CA GLY A 83 -4.45 -25.38 -4.51
C GLY A 83 -3.33 -24.50 -5.08
N ASN A 84 -3.64 -23.74 -6.10
CA ASN A 84 -2.73 -22.79 -6.75
C ASN A 84 -2.94 -21.34 -6.33
N THR A 85 -3.63 -21.10 -5.23
CA THR A 85 -3.95 -19.76 -4.75
C THR A 85 -3.39 -19.54 -3.36
N PHE A 86 -2.72 -18.43 -3.15
CA PHE A 86 -2.28 -17.96 -1.83
C PHE A 86 -3.01 -16.68 -1.47
N ARG A 87 -3.84 -16.71 -0.42
CA ARG A 87 -4.49 -15.53 0.15
C ARG A 87 -3.79 -15.13 1.42
N PHE A 88 -3.44 -13.86 1.55
CA PHE A 88 -2.59 -13.41 2.65
C PHE A 88 -2.94 -12.01 3.14
N HIS A 89 -2.46 -11.74 4.35
CA HIS A 89 -2.36 -10.42 4.96
C HIS A 89 -0.91 -10.13 5.26
N ALA A 90 -0.53 -8.86 5.18
CA ALA A 90 0.85 -8.47 5.34
C ALA A 90 1.00 -7.07 5.92
N TYR A 91 2.22 -6.81 6.40
CA TYR A 91 2.70 -5.49 6.77
C TYR A 91 3.93 -5.16 5.93
N TYR A 92 4.02 -3.91 5.51
CA TYR A 92 5.20 -3.37 4.88
C TYR A 92 5.71 -2.19 5.69
N VAL A 93 6.96 -2.22 6.06
CA VAL A 93 7.67 -1.11 6.72
C VAL A 93 8.61 -0.52 5.69
N ASP A 94 8.25 0.67 5.20
CA ASP A 94 9.01 1.41 4.21
C ASP A 94 9.91 2.44 4.92
N GLU A 95 11.18 2.45 4.62
CA GLU A 95 12.11 3.49 5.01
C GLU A 95 12.18 4.52 3.89
N MET A 96 11.90 5.77 4.23
CA MET A 96 11.94 6.89 3.30
C MET A 96 13.38 7.45 3.19
N ALA A 97 13.64 8.20 2.12
CA ALA A 97 14.96 8.81 1.88
C ALA A 97 15.43 9.74 3.04
N ASN A 98 14.51 10.34 3.78
CA ASN A 98 14.79 11.16 4.95
C ASN A 98 14.85 10.39 6.28
N ARG A 99 14.85 9.03 6.23
CA ARG A 99 14.82 8.08 7.36
C ARG A 99 13.51 8.04 8.15
N ASP A 100 12.47 8.77 7.73
CA ASP A 100 11.13 8.53 8.24
C ASP A 100 10.65 7.13 7.85
N LYS A 101 9.69 6.59 8.58
CA LYS A 101 9.12 5.28 8.29
C LYS A 101 7.63 5.39 8.01
N ALA A 102 7.18 4.68 6.98
CA ALA A 102 5.78 4.47 6.67
C ALA A 102 5.42 3.01 6.93
N TYR A 103 4.27 2.79 7.57
CA TYR A 103 3.78 1.46 7.94
C TYR A 103 2.50 1.19 7.20
N TYR A 104 2.50 0.15 6.39
CA TYR A 104 1.37 -0.25 5.59
C TYR A 104 0.83 -1.58 6.09
N ARG A 105 -0.48 -1.72 6.01
CA ARG A 105 -1.16 -3.02 5.98
C ARG A 105 -1.59 -3.26 4.54
N TYR A 106 -1.38 -4.47 4.05
CA TYR A 106 -1.88 -4.86 2.76
C TYR A 106 -2.40 -6.30 2.79
N GLN A 107 -3.21 -6.63 1.84
CA GLN A 107 -3.78 -7.96 1.65
C GLN A 107 -3.94 -8.24 0.17
N GLY A 108 -3.85 -9.50 -0.20
CA GLY A 108 -3.92 -9.85 -1.60
C GLY A 108 -4.09 -11.33 -1.85
N THR A 109 -4.05 -11.64 -3.14
CA THR A 109 -4.10 -12.99 -3.66
C THR A 109 -2.97 -13.17 -4.67
N ALA A 110 -2.18 -14.22 -4.49
CA ALA A 110 -1.19 -14.64 -5.47
C ALA A 110 -1.64 -15.92 -6.17
N ILE A 111 -1.39 -16.01 -7.46
CA ILE A 111 -1.52 -17.24 -8.24
C ILE A 111 -0.17 -17.94 -8.25
N LEU A 112 -0.18 -19.20 -7.85
CA LEU A 112 1.00 -20.05 -7.76
C LEU A 112 1.11 -20.98 -8.97
N LYS A 113 2.33 -21.22 -9.41
CA LYS A 113 2.69 -22.29 -10.31
C LYS A 113 3.91 -23.00 -9.71
N ASP A 114 3.80 -24.33 -9.56
CA ASP A 114 4.84 -25.15 -8.93
C ASP A 114 5.27 -24.62 -7.53
N GLY A 115 4.27 -24.12 -6.76
CA GLY A 115 4.47 -23.56 -5.43
C GLY A 115 5.06 -22.15 -5.39
N MET A 116 5.37 -21.54 -6.54
CA MET A 116 5.96 -20.21 -6.65
C MET A 116 4.95 -19.18 -7.14
N PRO A 117 4.85 -17.99 -6.54
CA PRO A 117 4.02 -16.91 -7.05
C PRO A 117 4.38 -16.57 -8.50
N GLN A 118 3.35 -16.38 -9.35
CA GLN A 118 3.50 -15.89 -10.72
C GLN A 118 2.96 -14.45 -10.84
N THR A 119 1.80 -14.25 -10.27
CA THR A 119 1.15 -12.94 -10.21
C THR A 119 0.56 -12.73 -8.83
N GLU A 120 0.45 -11.50 -8.45
CA GLU A 120 -0.14 -11.08 -7.18
C GLU A 120 -0.92 -9.79 -7.39
N GLU A 121 -2.05 -9.65 -6.72
CA GLU A 121 -2.79 -8.40 -6.68
C GLU A 121 -3.47 -8.20 -5.34
N GLY A 122 -3.69 -6.93 -4.99
CA GLY A 122 -4.32 -6.62 -3.72
C GLY A 122 -4.49 -5.14 -3.46
N THR A 123 -4.76 -4.85 -2.20
CA THR A 123 -4.98 -3.50 -1.68
C THR A 123 -4.04 -3.20 -0.53
N TRP A 124 -3.72 -1.93 -0.35
CA TRP A 124 -2.90 -1.46 0.75
C TRP A 124 -3.51 -0.24 1.45
N SER A 125 -3.12 -0.04 2.70
CA SER A 125 -3.47 1.13 3.50
C SER A 125 -2.26 1.60 4.31
N LEU A 126 -1.97 2.89 4.28
CA LEU A 126 -1.00 3.53 5.16
C LEU A 126 -1.64 3.71 6.54
N ILE A 127 -1.17 2.96 7.52
CA ILE A 127 -1.75 2.89 8.87
C ILE A 127 -1.03 3.76 9.89
N ARG A 128 0.26 4.04 9.67
CA ARG A 128 1.09 4.87 10.55
C ARG A 128 2.31 5.40 9.80
N GLY A 129 2.84 6.53 10.25
CA GLY A 129 4.12 7.08 9.80
C GLY A 129 4.87 7.78 10.93
N THR A 130 6.15 8.03 10.73
CA THR A 130 6.99 8.84 11.62
C THR A 130 7.32 10.18 10.95
N GLY A 131 7.86 11.13 11.72
CA GLY A 131 8.32 12.42 11.22
C GLY A 131 7.27 13.13 10.34
N LYS A 132 7.63 13.45 9.11
CA LYS A 132 6.74 14.11 8.13
C LYS A 132 5.52 13.27 7.75
N LEU A 133 5.56 11.96 7.97
CA LEU A 133 4.47 11.03 7.65
C LEU A 133 3.49 10.83 8.82
N LYS A 134 3.74 11.47 9.96
CA LYS A 134 2.85 11.36 11.12
C LYS A 134 1.44 11.87 10.78
N GLY A 135 0.43 11.00 10.95
CA GLY A 135 -0.97 11.33 10.68
C GLY A 135 -1.38 11.27 9.20
N VAL A 136 -0.45 11.06 8.27
CA VAL A 136 -0.78 10.81 6.86
C VAL A 136 -1.60 9.53 6.74
N LYS A 137 -2.64 9.57 5.92
CA LYS A 137 -3.48 8.42 5.57
C LYS A 137 -3.41 8.18 4.07
N GLY A 138 -3.38 6.93 3.67
CA GLY A 138 -3.35 6.56 2.27
C GLY A 138 -3.95 5.18 2.03
N LYS A 139 -4.34 4.91 0.81
CA LYS A 139 -4.87 3.62 0.37
C LYS A 139 -4.66 3.47 -1.13
N GLY A 140 -4.67 2.25 -1.60
CA GLY A 140 -4.54 1.97 -3.02
C GLY A 140 -4.54 0.49 -3.34
N THR A 141 -4.06 0.20 -4.52
CA THR A 141 -3.97 -1.14 -5.09
C THR A 141 -2.54 -1.44 -5.53
N TYR A 142 -2.24 -2.69 -5.76
CA TYR A 142 -0.99 -3.11 -6.36
C TYR A 142 -1.18 -4.35 -7.23
N LYS A 143 -0.28 -4.53 -8.21
CA LYS A 143 -0.15 -5.73 -9.02
C LYS A 143 1.30 -6.12 -9.10
N GLY A 144 1.57 -7.41 -8.89
CA GLY A 144 2.90 -8.00 -8.90
C GLY A 144 3.06 -9.05 -9.97
N LYS A 145 4.28 -9.14 -10.50
CA LYS A 145 4.70 -10.21 -11.42
C LYS A 145 6.03 -10.79 -10.95
N ALA A 146 6.15 -12.11 -11.04
CA ALA A 146 7.38 -12.81 -10.70
C ALA A 146 8.48 -12.58 -11.74
N GLY A 147 9.69 -12.44 -11.25
CA GLY A 147 10.93 -12.62 -12.01
C GLY A 147 11.32 -14.09 -12.08
N ALA A 148 12.26 -14.42 -12.98
CA ALA A 148 12.74 -15.80 -13.19
C ALA A 148 13.45 -16.40 -11.96
N ASP A 149 13.97 -15.56 -11.09
CA ASP A 149 14.74 -15.89 -9.89
C ASP A 149 13.91 -15.98 -8.60
N GLY A 150 12.58 -15.86 -8.71
CA GLY A 150 11.64 -15.85 -7.58
C GLY A 150 11.51 -14.49 -6.90
N THR A 151 12.06 -13.44 -7.48
CA THR A 151 11.79 -12.06 -7.10
C THR A 151 10.40 -11.63 -7.58
N MET A 152 9.88 -10.53 -7.03
CA MET A 152 8.61 -9.95 -7.45
C MET A 152 8.79 -8.47 -7.76
N THR A 153 8.19 -8.02 -8.85
CA THR A 153 8.09 -6.59 -9.18
C THR A 153 6.64 -6.16 -9.07
N TYR A 154 6.40 -5.11 -8.29
CA TYR A 154 5.07 -4.60 -8.00
C TYR A 154 4.89 -3.20 -8.58
N GLU A 155 3.81 -3.02 -9.32
CA GLU A 155 3.29 -1.70 -9.65
C GLU A 155 2.26 -1.32 -8.58
N VAL A 156 2.50 -0.21 -7.91
CA VAL A 156 1.71 0.27 -6.79
C VAL A 156 1.12 1.62 -7.13
N GLU A 157 -0.17 1.79 -6.90
CA GLU A 157 -0.88 3.04 -7.13
C GLU A 157 -1.87 3.32 -6.00
N GLY A 158 -2.22 4.59 -5.83
CA GLY A 158 -3.21 4.99 -4.85
C GLY A 158 -3.24 6.48 -4.60
N GLU A 159 -3.65 6.83 -3.41
CA GLU A 159 -3.80 8.21 -2.98
C GLU A 159 -3.46 8.36 -1.50
N TYR A 160 -3.01 9.54 -1.12
CA TYR A 160 -2.83 9.89 0.28
C TYR A 160 -3.41 11.27 0.58
N ARG A 161 -3.61 11.55 1.86
CA ARG A 161 -3.98 12.85 2.39
C ARG A 161 -3.11 13.19 3.60
N LEU A 162 -2.73 14.44 3.69
CA LEU A 162 -2.03 14.98 4.86
C LEU A 162 -3.01 15.13 6.03
N PRO A 163 -2.52 15.08 7.28
CA PRO A 163 -3.33 15.42 8.45
C PRO A 163 -3.79 16.89 8.34
N LYS A 164 -4.96 17.16 8.90
CA LYS A 164 -5.47 18.52 9.07
C LYS A 164 -4.71 19.22 10.18
#